data_225c328c90e45cefe990d75af8731958
#
_entry.id   225c328c90e45cefe990d75af8731958
#
_cell.length_a   1.000
_cell.length_b   1.000
_cell.length_c   1.000
_cell.angle_alpha   90.00
_cell.angle_beta   90.00
_cell.angle_gamma   90.00
#
_symmetry.space_group_name_H-M   'P 1'
#
loop_
_entity.id
_entity.type
_entity.pdbx_description
1 polymer ?
#
loop_
_entity_poly.entity_id
_entity_poly.type
_entity_poly.pdbx_seq_one_letter_code
_entity_poly.pdbx_strand_id
1 'polypeptide(L)'
;MRVCLFCGFFGEMGTKNAGTCWNIVLGFLFRSWKTCPAGINERFFVGGTNLRGFEKAGIGPRDLSTDDSLGGNQFYRGSVELKFPIGFPDDMGVAGHAFTDVGSLWGIDDTATSDLVDSSSLRMSAGMGLSWASPMGPVRIDLSKPILKEDYDVEQVFRFSFGTQF
;
A
#
# COMPACT_ATOMS: atom_id res chain seq x y z
N MET A 1 1.98 21.06 21.41
CA MET A 1 2.74 19.81 21.70
C MET A 1 2.13 18.73 20.85
N ARG A 2 2.79 18.38 19.74
CA ARG A 2 2.26 17.44 18.73
C ARG A 2 2.64 16.03 19.14
N VAL A 3 1.68 15.20 19.50
CA VAL A 3 1.92 13.80 19.82
C VAL A 3 1.60 12.97 18.58
N CYS A 4 2.63 12.54 17.87
CA CYS A 4 2.51 11.52 16.84
C CYS A 4 2.56 10.14 17.51
N LEU A 5 1.44 9.42 17.53
CA LEU A 5 1.49 8.01 17.91
C LEU A 5 1.90 7.20 16.67
N PHE A 6 3.16 6.81 16.66
CA PHE A 6 3.71 5.90 15.65
C PHE A 6 3.69 4.48 16.23
N CYS A 7 2.83 3.62 15.74
CA CYS A 7 2.86 2.20 16.06
C CYS A 7 3.13 1.43 14.76
N GLY A 8 4.39 1.10 14.53
CA GLY A 8 4.81 0.23 13.45
C GLY A 8 5.25 -1.11 14.04
N PHE A 9 4.63 -2.18 13.61
CA PHE A 9 5.09 -3.53 13.91
C PHE A 9 5.65 -4.14 12.62
N PHE A 10 6.96 -4.38 12.62
CA PHE A 10 7.65 -5.06 11.53
C PHE A 10 8.11 -6.42 12.04
N GLY A 11 7.54 -7.49 11.55
CA GLY A 11 7.93 -8.84 11.89
C GLY A 11 8.38 -9.61 10.64
N GLU A 12 9.62 -10.03 10.58
CA GLU A 12 10.09 -11.02 9.61
C GLU A 12 10.06 -12.40 10.27
N MET A 13 9.31 -13.31 9.70
CA MET A 13 9.28 -14.71 10.11
C MET A 13 9.89 -15.55 8.99
N GLY A 14 11.15 -15.90 9.15
CA GLY A 14 11.88 -16.78 8.22
C GLY A 14 11.94 -18.20 8.76
N THR A 15 11.43 -19.18 8.04
CA THR A 15 11.68 -20.60 8.32
C THR A 15 12.75 -21.12 7.37
N LYS A 16 13.93 -21.46 7.92
CA LYS A 16 15.00 -22.15 7.19
C LYS A 16 14.78 -23.64 7.28
N ASN A 17 14.13 -24.25 6.29
CA ASN A 17 14.24 -25.67 6.04
C ASN A 17 15.03 -25.88 4.75
N ALA A 18 15.94 -26.84 4.78
CA ALA A 18 16.84 -27.15 3.69
C ALA A 18 16.09 -27.40 2.37
N GLY A 19 16.19 -26.45 1.44
CA GLY A 19 15.68 -26.59 0.09
C GLY A 19 14.73 -25.52 -0.44
N THR A 20 14.01 -24.81 0.40
CA THR A 20 13.08 -23.76 -0.02
C THR A 20 13.01 -22.64 1.03
N CYS A 21 13.64 -21.53 0.74
CA CYS A 21 13.51 -20.33 1.60
C CYS A 21 12.21 -19.60 1.27
N TRP A 22 11.19 -19.82 2.07
CA TRP A 22 9.96 -19.03 2.06
C TRP A 22 10.11 -17.93 3.10
N ASN A 23 10.00 -16.70 2.70
CA ASN A 23 9.99 -15.56 3.63
C ASN A 23 8.60 -14.94 3.63
N ILE A 24 7.99 -14.85 4.79
CA ILE A 24 6.74 -14.13 5.01
C ILE A 24 7.10 -12.80 5.64
N VAL A 25 6.77 -11.71 4.96
CA VAL A 25 6.92 -10.35 5.47
C VAL A 25 5.55 -9.83 5.89
N LEU A 26 5.41 -9.53 7.16
CA LEU A 26 4.21 -8.94 7.73
C LEU A 26 4.50 -7.48 8.06
N GLY A 27 3.76 -6.57 7.45
CA GLY A 27 3.85 -5.15 7.74
C GLY A 27 2.50 -4.60 8.17
N PHE A 28 2.43 -3.96 9.31
CA PHE A 28 1.25 -3.24 9.74
C PHE A 28 1.61 -1.81 10.14
N LEU A 29 0.92 -0.84 9.56
CA LEU A 29 1.10 0.58 9.83
C LEU A 29 -0.25 1.20 10.17
N PHE A 30 -0.35 1.74 11.37
CA PHE A 30 -1.47 2.58 11.78
C PHE A 30 -0.97 3.99 12.05
N ARG A 31 -1.57 4.98 11.42
CA ARG A 31 -1.25 6.38 11.66
C ARG A 31 -2.52 7.20 11.75
N SER A 32 -2.68 7.91 12.85
CA SER A 32 -3.80 8.81 13.09
C SER A 32 -3.26 10.17 13.48
N TRP A 33 -3.79 11.19 12.86
CA TRP A 33 -3.50 12.58 13.20
C TRP A 33 -4.77 13.18 13.83
N LYS A 34 -4.78 13.35 15.14
CA LYS A 34 -5.84 14.09 15.83
C LYS A 34 -5.28 15.43 16.29
N THR A 35 -5.89 16.53 15.90
CA THR A 35 -5.92 17.80 16.63
C THR A 35 -5.62 19.11 15.88
N CYS A 36 -5.66 19.18 14.58
CA CYS A 36 -5.84 20.50 13.92
C CYS A 36 -6.42 20.24 12.55
N PRO A 37 -7.28 21.11 12.02
CA PRO A 37 -7.63 21.03 10.60
C PRO A 37 -6.34 21.05 9.82
N ALA A 38 -5.94 19.86 9.31
CA ALA A 38 -4.73 19.72 8.56
C ALA A 38 -4.95 20.36 7.19
N GLY A 39 -4.12 21.32 6.83
CA GLY A 39 -4.08 21.81 5.46
C GLY A 39 -3.85 20.63 4.50
N ILE A 40 -4.29 20.75 3.27
CA ILE A 40 -4.19 19.68 2.25
C ILE A 40 -2.76 19.11 2.11
N ASN A 41 -1.74 19.91 2.38
CA ASN A 41 -0.33 19.51 2.35
C ASN A 41 0.12 18.64 3.53
N GLU A 42 -0.70 18.56 4.58
CA GLU A 42 -0.42 17.76 5.79
C GLU A 42 -1.23 16.47 5.82
N ARG A 43 -2.13 16.24 4.85
CA ARG A 43 -2.96 15.04 4.75
C ARG A 43 -2.17 13.86 4.22
N PHE A 44 -2.64 12.67 4.59
CA PHE A 44 -2.08 11.42 4.08
C PHE A 44 -2.74 11.05 2.76
N PHE A 45 -1.94 10.47 1.85
CA PHE A 45 -2.41 9.90 0.61
C PHE A 45 -1.99 8.43 0.57
N VAL A 46 -2.95 7.54 0.32
CA VAL A 46 -2.72 6.10 0.28
C VAL A 46 -3.06 5.56 -1.09
N GLY A 47 -2.34 4.54 -1.51
CA GLY A 47 -2.38 3.96 -2.85
C GLY A 47 -0.98 3.82 -3.42
N GLY A 48 -0.88 3.30 -4.60
CA GLY A 48 0.40 3.09 -5.24
C GLY A 48 1.25 2.02 -4.54
N THR A 49 2.44 2.38 -4.10
CA THR A 49 3.35 1.47 -3.38
C THR A 49 2.87 1.15 -1.97
N ASN A 50 2.03 2.01 -1.41
CA ASN A 50 1.52 1.85 -0.06
C ASN A 50 0.35 0.87 0.03
N LEU A 51 -0.49 0.83 -0.97
CA LEU A 51 -1.58 -0.12 -1.12
C LEU A 51 -1.63 -0.51 -2.61
N ARG A 52 -1.05 -1.65 -2.93
CA ARG A 52 -0.95 -2.13 -4.32
C ARG A 52 -2.34 -2.48 -4.86
N GLY A 53 -2.56 -2.35 -6.16
CA GLY A 53 -3.88 -2.52 -6.78
C GLY A 53 -4.66 -1.23 -6.93
N PHE A 54 -4.22 -0.17 -6.26
CA PHE A 54 -4.80 1.17 -6.38
C PHE A 54 -3.77 2.16 -6.90
N GLU A 55 -4.20 3.17 -7.62
CA GLU A 55 -3.35 4.24 -8.09
C GLU A 55 -2.79 5.06 -6.92
N LYS A 56 -1.73 5.83 -7.16
CA LYS A 56 -1.19 6.76 -6.17
C LYS A 56 -2.28 7.78 -5.78
N ALA A 57 -2.58 7.87 -4.48
CA ALA A 57 -3.70 8.63 -3.95
C ALA A 57 -5.09 8.17 -4.48
N GLY A 58 -5.19 6.91 -4.93
CA GLY A 58 -6.41 6.37 -5.54
C GLY A 58 -7.48 5.94 -4.54
N ILE A 59 -7.22 6.01 -3.23
CA ILE A 59 -8.19 5.69 -2.19
C ILE A 59 -8.36 6.84 -1.20
N GLY A 60 -9.50 6.86 -0.53
CA GLY A 60 -9.82 7.83 0.52
C GLY A 60 -10.77 8.93 0.08
N PRO A 61 -10.87 9.99 0.89
CA PRO A 61 -11.78 11.08 0.62
C PRO A 61 -11.51 11.75 -0.74
N ARG A 62 -12.59 11.96 -1.49
CA ARG A 62 -12.53 12.50 -2.84
C ARG A 62 -13.66 13.49 -3.09
N ASP A 63 -13.38 14.47 -3.91
CA ASP A 63 -14.39 15.37 -4.47
C ASP A 63 -14.91 14.76 -5.77
N LEU A 64 -16.19 14.37 -5.79
CA LEU A 64 -16.82 13.76 -6.97
C LEU A 64 -17.06 14.74 -8.13
N SER A 65 -17.04 16.04 -7.85
CA SER A 65 -17.26 17.07 -8.88
C SER A 65 -16.00 17.33 -9.72
N THR A 66 -14.81 17.24 -9.11
CA THR A 66 -13.51 17.47 -9.76
C THR A 66 -12.70 16.19 -9.93
N ASP A 67 -13.14 15.10 -9.30
CA ASP A 67 -12.43 13.81 -9.22
C ASP A 67 -11.04 13.91 -8.55
N ASP A 68 -10.87 14.92 -7.68
CA ASP A 68 -9.62 15.15 -6.97
C ASP A 68 -9.56 14.37 -5.65
N SER A 69 -8.41 13.76 -5.39
CA SER A 69 -8.13 13.12 -4.11
C SER A 69 -7.78 14.18 -3.06
N LEU A 70 -8.55 14.23 -1.98
CA LEU A 70 -8.38 15.19 -0.91
C LEU A 70 -7.43 14.72 0.20
N GLY A 71 -7.06 13.42 0.18
CA GLY A 71 -6.31 12.81 1.28
C GLY A 71 -7.12 12.72 2.57
N GLY A 72 -6.57 12.09 3.59
CA GLY A 72 -7.23 11.92 4.88
C GLY A 72 -6.30 12.17 6.06
N ASN A 73 -6.90 12.41 7.22
CA ASN A 73 -6.17 12.63 8.48
C ASN A 73 -5.85 11.33 9.22
N GLN A 74 -6.53 10.24 8.86
CA GLN A 74 -6.38 8.94 9.52
C GLN A 74 -6.27 7.83 8.48
N PHE A 75 -5.31 6.92 8.67
CA PHE A 75 -5.23 5.72 7.86
C PHE A 75 -4.70 4.53 8.68
N TYR A 76 -5.04 3.34 8.23
CA TYR A 76 -4.34 2.11 8.60
C TYR A 76 -3.99 1.32 7.35
N ARG A 77 -2.95 0.52 7.46
CA ARG A 77 -2.49 -0.34 6.40
C ARG A 77 -1.88 -1.61 6.98
N GLY A 78 -2.22 -2.76 6.40
CA GLY A 78 -1.60 -4.04 6.65
C GLY A 78 -1.17 -4.67 5.33
N SER A 79 -0.04 -5.38 5.34
CA SER A 79 0.49 -6.07 4.17
C SER A 79 1.05 -7.41 4.58
N VAL A 80 0.70 -8.44 3.82
CA VAL A 80 1.27 -9.78 3.93
C VAL A 80 1.90 -10.10 2.58
N GLU A 81 3.19 -10.43 2.57
CA GLU A 81 3.93 -10.78 1.37
C GLU A 81 4.65 -12.11 1.57
N LEU A 82 4.45 -13.02 0.64
CA LEU A 82 5.11 -14.32 0.57
C LEU A 82 6.07 -14.33 -0.60
N LYS A 83 7.37 -14.51 -0.34
CA LYS A 83 8.40 -14.66 -1.36
C LYS A 83 8.75 -16.12 -1.53
N PHE A 84 8.89 -16.54 -2.79
CA PHE A 84 9.22 -17.91 -3.16
C PHE A 84 10.18 -17.95 -4.34
N PRO A 85 11.10 -18.94 -4.40
CA PRO A 85 11.96 -19.15 -5.54
C PRO A 85 11.14 -19.69 -6.73
N ILE A 86 11.39 -19.20 -7.93
CA ILE A 86 10.69 -19.59 -9.16
C ILE A 86 11.53 -20.48 -10.07
N GLY A 87 12.56 -21.14 -9.49
CA GLY A 87 13.39 -22.12 -10.20
C GLY A 87 14.52 -21.55 -11.06
N PHE A 88 14.79 -20.25 -10.97
CA PHE A 88 16.01 -19.68 -11.54
C PHE A 88 17.20 -19.90 -10.61
N PRO A 89 18.43 -20.00 -11.17
CA PRO A 89 19.64 -20.05 -10.35
C PRO A 89 19.72 -18.86 -9.39
N ASP A 90 20.17 -19.10 -8.17
CA ASP A 90 20.27 -18.07 -7.11
C ASP A 90 21.14 -16.88 -7.56
N ASP A 91 22.12 -17.12 -8.42
CA ASP A 91 23.00 -16.09 -8.99
C ASP A 91 22.25 -15.04 -9.83
N MET A 92 21.09 -15.37 -10.34
CA MET A 92 20.28 -14.43 -11.12
C MET A 92 19.46 -13.48 -10.24
N GLY A 93 19.28 -13.80 -8.96
CA GLY A 93 18.56 -12.98 -8.00
C GLY A 93 17.09 -12.72 -8.37
N VAL A 94 16.43 -13.68 -9.04
CA VAL A 94 15.03 -13.58 -9.44
C VAL A 94 14.17 -14.37 -8.46
N ALA A 95 13.15 -13.72 -7.89
CA ALA A 95 12.20 -14.33 -6.98
C ALA A 95 10.76 -13.93 -7.32
N GLY A 96 9.85 -14.87 -7.16
CA GLY A 96 8.41 -14.60 -7.19
C GLY A 96 7.93 -14.12 -5.83
N HIS A 97 6.87 -13.32 -5.84
CA HIS A 97 6.17 -12.97 -4.62
C HIS A 97 4.66 -12.90 -4.85
N ALA A 98 3.92 -13.30 -3.84
CA ALA A 98 2.48 -13.12 -3.76
C ALA A 98 2.17 -12.23 -2.56
N PHE A 99 1.18 -11.38 -2.67
CA PHE A 99 0.87 -10.44 -1.61
C PHE A 99 -0.62 -10.16 -1.47
N THR A 100 -0.98 -9.72 -0.28
CA THR A 100 -2.29 -9.19 0.02
C THR A 100 -2.11 -7.95 0.87
N ASP A 101 -2.69 -6.85 0.40
CA ASP A 101 -2.66 -5.57 1.09
C ASP A 101 -4.08 -5.19 1.53
N VAL A 102 -4.19 -4.64 2.72
CA VAL A 102 -5.44 -4.16 3.30
C VAL A 102 -5.22 -2.78 3.89
N GLY A 103 -6.19 -1.90 3.75
CA GLY A 103 -6.08 -0.56 4.32
C GLY A 103 -7.33 0.28 4.17
N SER A 104 -7.31 1.43 4.81
CA SER A 104 -8.32 2.47 4.68
C SER A 104 -7.70 3.84 4.94
N LEU A 105 -8.31 4.86 4.37
CA LEU A 105 -7.94 6.27 4.53
C LEU A 105 -9.23 7.08 4.67
N TRP A 106 -9.34 7.92 5.70
CA TRP A 106 -10.53 8.73 5.98
C TRP A 106 -10.19 9.96 6.83
N GLY A 107 -11.25 10.74 7.16
CA GLY A 107 -11.18 11.84 8.10
C GLY A 107 -10.79 13.15 7.43
N ILE A 108 -11.73 13.77 6.73
CA ILE A 108 -11.66 15.18 6.33
C ILE A 108 -12.48 16.01 7.28
N ASP A 109 -11.92 17.14 7.72
CA ASP A 109 -12.59 18.02 8.70
C ASP A 109 -13.67 18.90 8.05
N ASP A 110 -13.74 18.94 6.71
CA ASP A 110 -14.63 19.83 5.96
C ASP A 110 -15.57 19.01 5.08
N THR A 111 -16.76 18.74 5.60
CA THR A 111 -17.86 18.05 4.91
C THR A 111 -18.94 19.02 4.42
N ALA A 112 -18.59 20.29 4.29
CA ALA A 112 -19.57 21.34 3.98
C ALA A 112 -20.14 21.28 2.55
N THR A 113 -19.54 20.47 1.66
CA THR A 113 -19.97 20.31 0.27
C THR A 113 -20.61 18.94 0.07
N SER A 114 -21.78 18.90 -0.56
CA SER A 114 -22.55 17.67 -0.80
C SER A 114 -21.87 16.64 -1.71
N ASP A 115 -20.81 17.04 -2.42
CA ASP A 115 -20.09 16.21 -3.38
C ASP A 115 -18.83 15.56 -2.79
N LEU A 116 -18.58 15.78 -1.49
CA LEU A 116 -17.46 15.17 -0.79
C LEU A 116 -17.84 13.79 -0.24
N VAL A 117 -17.04 12.79 -0.58
CA VAL A 117 -17.17 11.43 -0.05
C VAL A 117 -16.04 11.16 0.92
N ASP A 118 -16.38 10.78 2.15
CA ASP A 118 -15.45 10.34 3.18
C ASP A 118 -15.97 9.04 3.80
N SER A 119 -15.32 7.93 3.51
CA SER A 119 -15.71 6.61 4.00
C SER A 119 -14.51 5.88 4.58
N SER A 120 -14.65 5.40 5.81
CA SER A 120 -13.68 4.54 6.48
C SER A 120 -13.77 3.07 6.03
N SER A 121 -14.31 2.81 4.84
CA SER A 121 -14.49 1.45 4.32
C SER A 121 -13.15 0.73 4.15
N LEU A 122 -13.21 -0.58 4.33
CA LEU A 122 -12.07 -1.47 4.16
C LEU A 122 -11.78 -1.66 2.67
N ARG A 123 -10.55 -1.35 2.26
CA ARG A 123 -10.04 -1.68 0.93
C ARG A 123 -9.07 -2.83 1.04
N MET A 124 -9.15 -3.76 0.11
CA MET A 124 -8.30 -4.94 0.06
C MET A 124 -7.90 -5.23 -1.37
N SER A 125 -6.64 -5.55 -1.56
CA SER A 125 -6.11 -6.03 -2.84
C SER A 125 -5.27 -7.27 -2.65
N ALA A 126 -5.19 -8.08 -3.69
CA ALA A 126 -4.26 -9.20 -3.77
C ALA A 126 -3.57 -9.20 -5.11
N GLY A 127 -2.36 -9.74 -5.13
CA GLY A 127 -1.57 -9.79 -6.34
C GLY A 127 -0.38 -10.71 -6.26
N MET A 128 0.33 -10.79 -7.37
CA MET A 128 1.58 -11.51 -7.50
C MET A 128 2.56 -10.70 -8.34
N GLY A 129 3.82 -10.96 -8.17
CA GLY A 129 4.83 -10.27 -8.94
C GLY A 129 6.17 -10.97 -8.96
N LEU A 130 7.09 -10.31 -9.64
CA LEU A 130 8.47 -10.73 -9.79
C LEU A 130 9.39 -9.65 -9.24
N SER A 131 10.37 -10.05 -8.48
CA SER A 131 11.48 -9.20 -8.06
C SER A 131 12.80 -9.73 -8.62
N TRP A 132 13.58 -8.86 -9.19
CA TRP A 132 14.88 -9.17 -9.75
C TRP A 132 15.93 -8.23 -9.19
N ALA A 133 16.92 -8.80 -8.52
CA ALA A 133 18.09 -8.08 -8.03
C ALA A 133 19.09 -7.90 -9.18
N SER A 134 18.82 -6.95 -10.11
CA SER A 134 19.71 -6.72 -11.24
C SER A 134 20.97 -5.97 -10.81
N PRO A 135 22.10 -6.10 -11.54
CA PRO A 135 23.34 -5.36 -11.27
C PRO A 135 23.17 -3.84 -11.35
N MET A 136 22.14 -3.37 -12.06
CA MET A 136 21.83 -1.95 -12.24
C MET A 136 20.84 -1.41 -11.18
N GLY A 137 20.32 -2.28 -10.32
CA GLY A 137 19.35 -1.95 -9.30
C GLY A 137 18.18 -2.94 -9.24
N PRO A 138 17.42 -2.96 -8.15
CA PRO A 138 16.29 -3.86 -8.03
C PRO A 138 15.18 -3.46 -9.00
N VAL A 139 14.65 -4.45 -9.69
CA VAL A 139 13.50 -4.34 -10.59
C VAL A 139 12.35 -5.12 -9.97
N ARG A 140 11.17 -4.53 -9.94
CA ARG A 140 9.97 -5.18 -9.43
C ARG A 140 8.80 -4.95 -10.38
N ILE A 141 8.08 -6.03 -10.65
CA ILE A 141 6.87 -6.04 -11.47
C ILE A 141 5.77 -6.65 -10.64
N ASP A 142 4.70 -5.90 -10.40
CA ASP A 142 3.55 -6.33 -9.62
C ASP A 142 2.30 -6.32 -10.49
N LEU A 143 1.55 -7.42 -10.44
CA LEU A 143 0.20 -7.53 -10.96
C LEU A 143 -0.75 -7.67 -9.77
N SER A 144 -1.64 -6.72 -9.60
CA SER A 144 -2.54 -6.66 -8.45
C SER A 144 -3.95 -6.34 -8.88
N LYS A 145 -4.91 -6.90 -8.17
CA LYS A 145 -6.33 -6.62 -8.38
C LYS A 145 -6.98 -6.24 -7.05
N PRO A 146 -7.74 -5.14 -7.00
CA PRO A 146 -8.55 -4.82 -5.84
C PRO A 146 -9.67 -5.86 -5.70
N ILE A 147 -9.86 -6.36 -4.48
CA ILE A 147 -10.91 -7.31 -4.10
C ILE A 147 -12.06 -6.56 -3.44
N LEU A 148 -11.71 -5.64 -2.55
CA LEU A 148 -12.65 -4.73 -1.89
C LEU A 148 -12.25 -3.31 -2.24
N LYS A 149 -13.17 -2.58 -2.85
CA LYS A 149 -13.00 -1.19 -3.27
C LYS A 149 -14.33 -0.45 -3.20
N GLU A 150 -14.28 0.86 -3.21
CA GLU A 150 -15.43 1.73 -3.45
C GLU A 150 -15.50 2.13 -4.94
N ASP A 151 -16.68 2.58 -5.39
CA ASP A 151 -16.90 2.92 -6.79
C ASP A 151 -16.05 4.11 -7.27
N TYR A 152 -15.62 4.96 -6.34
CA TYR A 152 -14.78 6.13 -6.62
C TYR A 152 -13.28 5.85 -6.45
N ASP A 153 -12.89 4.64 -6.06
CA ASP A 153 -11.48 4.28 -5.93
C ASP A 153 -10.85 4.01 -7.31
N VAL A 154 -9.64 4.52 -7.53
CA VAL A 154 -8.93 4.36 -8.81
C VAL A 154 -8.01 3.15 -8.75
N GLU A 155 -8.24 2.22 -9.68
CA GLU A 155 -7.49 0.97 -9.76
C GLU A 155 -6.21 1.11 -10.59
N GLN A 156 -5.16 0.41 -10.16
CA GLN A 156 -3.95 0.21 -10.94
C GLN A 156 -3.52 -1.26 -10.89
N VAL A 157 -3.85 -2.00 -11.93
CA VAL A 157 -3.58 -3.45 -12.01
C VAL A 157 -2.10 -3.77 -12.20
N PHE A 158 -1.41 -2.99 -13.03
CA PHE A 158 -0.01 -3.20 -13.37
C PHE A 158 0.87 -2.15 -12.73
N ARG A 159 1.98 -2.59 -12.11
CA ARG A 159 3.00 -1.70 -11.55
C ARG A 159 4.38 -2.19 -11.90
N PHE A 160 5.20 -1.26 -12.38
CA PHE A 160 6.62 -1.45 -12.60
C PHE A 160 7.40 -0.49 -11.70
N SER A 161 8.39 -1.03 -11.00
CA SER A 161 9.29 -0.24 -10.14
C SER A 161 10.74 -0.58 -10.47
N PHE A 162 11.56 0.44 -10.64
CA PHE A 162 12.99 0.32 -10.89
C PHE A 162 13.75 1.24 -9.95
N GLY A 163 14.85 0.75 -9.39
CA GLY A 163 15.73 1.51 -8.51
C GLY A 163 15.52 1.21 -7.03
N THR A 164 16.35 1.81 -6.19
CA THR A 164 16.31 1.66 -4.74
C THR A 164 15.08 2.32 -4.16
N GLN A 165 14.18 1.52 -3.65
CA GLN A 165 13.15 2.01 -2.72
C GLN A 165 13.71 1.90 -1.30
N PHE A 166 13.90 3.02 -0.67
CA PHE A 166 14.24 3.12 0.73
C PHE A 166 12.98 3.20 1.59
#